data_5035b7e365b2b8d5b9bdc2516fc21359
#
_entry.id   5035b7e365b2b8d5b9bdc2516fc21359
#
_cell.length_a   1.000
_cell.length_b   1.000
_cell.length_c   1.000
_cell.angle_alpha   90.00
_cell.angle_beta   90.00
_cell.angle_gamma   90.00
#
_symmetry.space_group_name_H-M   'P 1'
#
loop_
_entity.id
_entity.type
_entity.pdbx_description
1 polymer ?
#
loop_
_entity_poly.entity_id
_entity_poly.type
_entity_poly.pdbx_seq_one_letter_code
_entity_poly.pdbx_strand_id
1 'polypeptide(L)'
;MNIKNIKTYILSASLLLSLSSCLDKYPEDSIRMDQAINTVDDIDKLVIGLYDSFKSSALYSGHLTILPDLQADFVYCVKGYSNTYGDIYRWKDIKATNPEIESVYAALYGVINSANFLLEKVEKVKQNTSDDDLLDKLDQCKGEAYFARALAYSELIKCFCKPYDSDEQAEKELGVVITQRYLGNEPQKRASLKESYEFVLSDLDKATEYLKIGEDFKYDLYDEIYFNEYTCHALRARISLYMHRWDDAIKYASKVINGKVNKKECYLLATFSEKIGSVSLYQYQWTAGQSTEGIWKVGFTVNSYGGALGTVFNNFNFVTYRPDYVPAIWVINSYEANDLRPTAIFKTINTGYEHGLQWPLLIKYFGDSEFLSNNILHVHQPTVLR
;
A
#
# COMPACT_ATOMS: atom_id res chain seq x y z
N MET A 1 7.09 75.49 2.14
CA MET A 1 6.78 74.14 2.73
C MET A 1 7.43 74.10 4.09
N ASN A 2 6.66 73.87 5.15
CA ASN A 2 7.07 74.10 6.54
C ASN A 2 7.96 72.92 6.99
N ILE A 3 9.14 73.19 7.58
CA ILE A 3 10.15 72.19 7.98
C ILE A 3 9.56 71.13 8.93
N LYS A 4 8.50 71.46 9.68
CA LYS A 4 7.77 70.49 10.53
C LYS A 4 7.09 69.39 9.70
N ASN A 5 6.54 69.72 8.54
CA ASN A 5 5.85 68.73 7.69
C ASN A 5 6.84 67.76 7.03
N ILE A 6 8.05 68.24 6.69
CA ILE A 6 9.12 67.38 6.10
C ILE A 6 9.57 66.35 7.10
N LYS A 7 9.76 66.73 8.40
CA LYS A 7 10.14 65.77 9.45
C LYS A 7 9.07 64.70 9.68
N THR A 8 7.78 65.06 9.60
CA THR A 8 6.65 64.12 9.74
C THR A 8 6.60 63.17 8.57
N TYR A 9 6.82 63.61 7.36
CA TYR A 9 6.85 62.69 6.17
C TYR A 9 8.05 61.73 6.18
N ILE A 10 9.25 62.20 6.66
CA ILE A 10 10.42 61.37 6.78
C ILE A 10 10.21 60.30 7.89
N LEU A 11 9.60 60.68 9.02
CA LEU A 11 9.29 59.77 10.10
C LEU A 11 8.23 58.72 9.68
N SER A 12 7.22 59.10 8.91
CA SER A 12 6.22 58.20 8.38
C SER A 12 6.80 57.22 7.35
N ALA A 13 7.70 57.69 6.49
CA ALA A 13 8.36 56.84 5.47
C ALA A 13 9.33 55.84 6.12
N SER A 14 10.07 56.22 7.17
CA SER A 14 10.94 55.30 7.88
C SER A 14 10.17 54.27 8.69
N LEU A 15 8.97 54.59 9.22
CA LEU A 15 8.10 53.65 9.89
C LEU A 15 7.48 52.61 8.96
N LEU A 16 7.18 53.00 7.70
CA LEU A 16 6.69 52.06 6.68
C LEU A 16 7.76 51.12 6.14
N LEU A 17 9.02 51.53 6.13
CA LEU A 17 10.14 50.67 5.73
C LEU A 17 10.58 49.65 6.80
N SER A 18 10.23 49.90 8.07
CA SER A 18 10.52 48.95 9.15
C SER A 18 9.50 47.80 9.31
N LEU A 19 8.36 47.88 8.63
CA LEU A 19 7.29 46.87 8.67
C LEU A 19 7.47 45.75 7.65
N SER A 20 8.40 45.86 6.70
CA SER A 20 8.63 44.86 5.67
C SER A 20 9.71 43.82 6.02
N SER A 21 10.33 43.91 7.20
CA SER A 21 11.52 43.10 7.54
C SER A 21 11.25 41.82 8.27
N CYS A 22 10.01 41.44 8.57
CA CYS A 22 9.73 40.28 9.45
C CYS A 22 8.81 39.21 8.86
N LEU A 23 8.51 39.24 7.57
CA LEU A 23 7.53 38.31 6.98
C LEU A 23 8.13 36.97 6.47
N ASP A 24 9.46 36.85 6.41
CA ASP A 24 10.14 35.66 5.87
C ASP A 24 11.10 35.01 6.89
N LYS A 25 10.83 35.06 8.19
CA LYS A 25 11.57 34.25 9.15
C LYS A 25 11.00 32.82 9.19
N TYR A 26 11.64 31.94 8.44
CA TYR A 26 11.52 30.51 8.69
C TYR A 26 12.20 30.16 10.04
N PRO A 27 11.68 29.20 10.82
CA PRO A 27 12.38 28.68 11.98
C PRO A 27 13.80 28.26 11.58
N GLU A 28 14.78 28.54 12.44
CA GLU A 28 16.20 28.21 12.15
C GLU A 28 16.44 26.71 11.90
N ASP A 29 15.52 25.86 12.42
CA ASP A 29 15.55 24.40 12.26
C ASP A 29 14.72 23.89 11.09
N SER A 30 14.19 24.76 10.21
CA SER A 30 13.39 24.35 9.06
C SER A 30 14.07 24.71 7.74
N ILE A 31 14.15 23.73 6.85
CA ILE A 31 14.61 23.93 5.47
C ILE A 31 13.40 24.21 4.60
N ARG A 32 13.47 25.22 3.76
CA ARG A 32 12.40 25.51 2.78
C ARG A 32 12.23 24.33 1.84
N MET A 33 10.99 23.97 1.53
CA MET A 33 10.67 22.82 0.69
C MET A 33 11.26 22.92 -0.73
N ASP A 34 11.44 24.14 -1.26
CA ASP A 34 12.09 24.41 -2.54
C ASP A 34 13.62 24.24 -2.49
N GLN A 35 14.20 24.26 -1.29
CA GLN A 35 15.64 24.08 -1.04
C GLN A 35 15.99 22.71 -0.45
N ALA A 36 15.00 21.95 0.01
CA ALA A 36 15.23 20.70 0.72
C ALA A 36 15.66 19.54 -0.19
N ILE A 37 15.22 19.53 -1.46
CA ILE A 37 15.40 18.41 -2.39
C ILE A 37 16.13 18.91 -3.63
N ASN A 38 17.43 18.59 -3.74
CA ASN A 38 18.29 19.06 -4.83
C ASN A 38 19.28 18.01 -5.35
N THR A 39 19.43 16.89 -4.65
CA THR A 39 20.40 15.84 -4.97
C THR A 39 19.70 14.51 -5.23
N VAL A 40 20.42 13.58 -5.88
CA VAL A 40 19.93 12.20 -6.08
C VAL A 40 19.72 11.50 -4.73
N ASP A 41 20.59 11.74 -3.74
CA ASP A 41 20.43 11.20 -2.38
C ASP A 41 19.16 11.70 -1.69
N ASP A 42 18.71 12.91 -1.98
CA ASP A 42 17.45 13.43 -1.45
C ASP A 42 16.26 12.72 -2.11
N ILE A 43 16.36 12.43 -3.41
CA ILE A 43 15.36 11.63 -4.14
C ILE A 43 15.26 10.21 -3.55
N ASP A 44 16.39 9.56 -3.25
CA ASP A 44 16.41 8.24 -2.61
C ASP A 44 15.63 8.24 -1.28
N LYS A 45 15.82 9.28 -0.46
CA LYS A 45 15.04 9.41 0.80
C LYS A 45 13.56 9.59 0.57
N LEU A 46 13.17 10.30 -0.51
CA LEU A 46 11.75 10.41 -0.88
C LEU A 46 11.17 9.06 -1.34
N VAL A 47 11.93 8.26 -2.07
CA VAL A 47 11.54 6.90 -2.45
C VAL A 47 11.34 6.02 -1.21
N ILE A 48 12.26 6.06 -0.24
CA ILE A 48 12.10 5.35 1.03
C ILE A 48 10.81 5.80 1.74
N GLY A 49 10.55 7.12 1.78
CA GLY A 49 9.31 7.66 2.35
C GLY A 49 8.05 7.21 1.61
N LEU A 50 8.13 7.04 0.28
CA LEU A 50 7.04 6.51 -0.53
C LEU A 50 6.72 5.05 -0.15
N TYR A 51 7.73 4.19 -0.03
CA TYR A 51 7.54 2.81 0.45
C TYR A 51 7.01 2.77 1.89
N ASP A 52 7.51 3.65 2.76
CA ASP A 52 7.07 3.75 4.15
C ASP A 52 5.60 4.14 4.28
N SER A 53 5.07 4.92 3.34
CA SER A 53 3.66 5.30 3.32
C SER A 53 2.70 4.09 3.22
N PHE A 54 3.14 2.96 2.63
CA PHE A 54 2.36 1.73 2.58
C PHE A 54 2.31 0.96 3.90
N LYS A 55 3.16 1.29 4.88
CA LYS A 55 3.13 0.68 6.22
C LYS A 55 1.96 1.13 7.08
N SER A 56 1.21 2.15 6.65
CA SER A 56 0.04 2.62 7.37
C SER A 56 -0.87 1.47 7.79
N SER A 57 -1.29 1.44 9.05
CA SER A 57 -2.27 0.48 9.56
C SER A 57 -3.66 0.62 8.91
N ALA A 58 -3.92 1.71 8.21
CA ALA A 58 -5.11 1.87 7.38
C ALA A 58 -5.04 1.02 6.09
N LEU A 59 -3.83 0.64 5.63
CA LEU A 59 -3.63 -0.10 4.39
C LEU A 59 -3.51 -1.61 4.64
N TYR A 60 -2.57 -2.26 3.98
CA TYR A 60 -2.47 -3.73 3.87
C TYR A 60 -2.24 -4.47 5.19
N SER A 61 -1.65 -3.81 6.19
CA SER A 61 -1.47 -4.38 7.53
C SER A 61 -2.65 -4.14 8.47
N GLY A 62 -3.79 -3.67 7.97
CA GLY A 62 -4.95 -3.38 8.79
C GLY A 62 -6.24 -3.21 7.97
N HIS A 63 -6.82 -2.01 7.99
CA HIS A 63 -8.20 -1.77 7.54
C HIS A 63 -8.47 -2.25 6.10
N LEU A 64 -7.60 -1.93 5.16
CA LEU A 64 -7.78 -2.31 3.74
C LEU A 64 -7.87 -3.83 3.54
N THR A 65 -7.25 -4.63 4.42
CA THR A 65 -7.31 -6.10 4.39
C THR A 65 -8.48 -6.65 5.21
N ILE A 66 -8.79 -6.03 6.37
CA ILE A 66 -9.80 -6.53 7.29
C ILE A 66 -11.22 -6.24 6.78
N LEU A 67 -11.48 -5.01 6.32
CA LEU A 67 -12.84 -4.56 5.99
C LEU A 67 -13.53 -5.42 4.92
N PRO A 68 -12.88 -5.85 3.83
CA PRO A 68 -13.52 -6.73 2.84
C PRO A 68 -13.93 -8.09 3.42
N ASP A 69 -13.10 -8.68 4.29
CA ASP A 69 -13.42 -9.98 4.90
C ASP A 69 -14.65 -9.89 5.82
N LEU A 70 -14.80 -8.75 6.53
CA LEU A 70 -15.98 -8.47 7.36
C LEU A 70 -17.24 -8.29 6.51
N GLN A 71 -17.13 -7.56 5.41
CA GLN A 71 -18.26 -7.26 4.53
C GLN A 71 -18.70 -8.48 3.70
N ALA A 72 -17.79 -9.41 3.44
CA ALA A 72 -18.08 -10.64 2.70
C ALA A 72 -18.61 -11.79 3.57
N ASP A 73 -18.87 -11.55 4.87
CA ASP A 73 -19.29 -12.56 5.85
C ASP A 73 -18.31 -13.73 6.00
N PHE A 74 -17.01 -13.51 5.68
CA PHE A 74 -15.98 -14.54 5.80
C PHE A 74 -15.64 -14.85 7.25
N VAL A 75 -16.07 -14.01 8.17
CA VAL A 75 -15.80 -14.14 9.60
C VAL A 75 -17.06 -13.93 10.44
N TYR A 76 -17.06 -14.50 11.65
CA TYR A 76 -18.08 -14.25 12.66
C TYR A 76 -17.53 -13.37 13.77
N CYS A 77 -18.30 -12.37 14.20
CA CYS A 77 -18.01 -11.59 15.39
C CYS A 77 -18.27 -12.45 16.64
N VAL A 78 -17.29 -12.51 17.53
CA VAL A 78 -17.41 -13.27 18.78
C VAL A 78 -18.27 -12.48 19.78
N LYS A 79 -19.22 -13.18 20.40
CA LYS A 79 -20.15 -12.56 21.36
C LYS A 79 -19.40 -11.91 22.54
N GLY A 80 -19.70 -10.64 22.81
CA GLY A 80 -19.10 -9.86 23.88
C GLY A 80 -17.86 -9.07 23.46
N TYR A 81 -17.34 -9.29 22.23
CA TYR A 81 -16.30 -8.50 21.59
C TYR A 81 -16.92 -7.71 20.45
N SER A 82 -17.23 -6.48 20.70
CA SER A 82 -18.34 -6.06 19.91
C SER A 82 -18.14 -4.91 18.99
N ASN A 83 -17.20 -4.05 19.19
CA ASN A 83 -17.32 -2.78 18.50
C ASN A 83 -16.19 -2.46 17.52
N THR A 84 -15.11 -3.22 17.53
CA THR A 84 -14.09 -3.08 16.50
C THR A 84 -14.74 -3.40 15.14
N TYR A 85 -14.86 -2.40 14.27
CA TYR A 85 -15.55 -2.52 12.96
C TYR A 85 -17.02 -2.93 13.00
N GLY A 86 -17.70 -2.81 14.14
CA GLY A 86 -19.04 -3.37 14.32
C GLY A 86 -20.10 -2.86 13.35
N ASP A 87 -20.06 -1.59 12.97
CA ASP A 87 -20.99 -1.01 12.01
C ASP A 87 -20.75 -1.54 10.60
N ILE A 88 -19.49 -1.70 10.22
CA ILE A 88 -19.10 -2.25 8.92
C ILE A 88 -19.51 -3.73 8.84
N TYR A 89 -19.19 -4.53 9.86
CA TYR A 89 -19.58 -5.94 9.95
C TYR A 89 -21.10 -6.16 9.86
N ARG A 90 -21.88 -5.29 10.49
CA ARG A 90 -23.35 -5.37 10.46
C ARG A 90 -23.99 -4.67 9.27
N TRP A 91 -23.21 -4.06 8.39
CA TRP A 91 -23.72 -3.22 7.29
C TRP A 91 -24.67 -2.11 7.77
N LYS A 92 -24.39 -1.54 8.95
CA LYS A 92 -25.20 -0.49 9.57
C LYS A 92 -24.40 0.80 9.69
N ASP A 93 -25.06 1.92 9.40
CA ASP A 93 -24.50 3.26 9.58
C ASP A 93 -23.12 3.49 8.94
N ILE A 94 -22.86 2.82 7.81
CA ILE A 94 -21.65 3.01 7.03
C ILE A 94 -21.70 4.41 6.41
N LYS A 95 -20.92 5.34 6.99
CA LYS A 95 -20.87 6.75 6.59
C LYS A 95 -19.46 7.10 6.11
N ALA A 96 -19.38 8.16 5.30
CA ALA A 96 -18.08 8.71 4.89
C ALA A 96 -17.20 9.17 6.07
N THR A 97 -17.83 9.48 7.21
CA THR A 97 -17.16 9.86 8.47
C THR A 97 -16.82 8.67 9.37
N ASN A 98 -17.00 7.43 8.90
CA ASN A 98 -16.52 6.27 9.63
C ASN A 98 -14.98 6.29 9.66
N PRO A 99 -14.34 6.24 10.85
CA PRO A 99 -12.89 6.47 10.97
C PRO A 99 -12.04 5.47 10.20
N GLU A 100 -12.47 4.22 10.12
CA GLU A 100 -11.73 3.17 9.41
C GLU A 100 -11.77 3.40 7.90
N ILE A 101 -12.96 3.75 7.36
CA ILE A 101 -13.14 4.05 5.94
C ILE A 101 -12.41 5.32 5.55
N GLU A 102 -12.55 6.38 6.37
CA GLU A 102 -11.85 7.66 6.16
C GLU A 102 -10.34 7.47 6.16
N SER A 103 -9.80 6.68 7.10
CA SER A 103 -8.37 6.43 7.18
C SER A 103 -7.81 5.69 5.97
N VAL A 104 -8.54 4.73 5.38
CA VAL A 104 -8.15 4.07 4.13
C VAL A 104 -8.09 5.06 2.99
N TYR A 105 -9.14 5.89 2.84
CA TYR A 105 -9.20 6.91 1.80
C TYR A 105 -8.05 7.90 1.92
N ALA A 106 -7.84 8.44 3.12
CA ALA A 106 -6.77 9.41 3.40
C ALA A 106 -5.37 8.82 3.17
N ALA A 107 -5.13 7.58 3.62
CA ALA A 107 -3.83 6.92 3.44
C ALA A 107 -3.50 6.67 1.96
N LEU A 108 -4.48 6.24 1.15
CA LEU A 108 -4.27 6.04 -0.29
C LEU A 108 -3.99 7.36 -1.02
N TYR A 109 -4.71 8.44 -0.70
CA TYR A 109 -4.38 9.77 -1.23
C TYR A 109 -3.05 10.30 -0.68
N GLY A 110 -2.64 9.91 0.53
CA GLY A 110 -1.31 10.17 1.07
C GLY A 110 -0.20 9.57 0.19
N VAL A 111 -0.35 8.30 -0.22
CA VAL A 111 0.56 7.64 -1.18
C VAL A 111 0.60 8.38 -2.50
N ILE A 112 -0.57 8.74 -3.07
CA ILE A 112 -0.68 9.48 -4.34
C ILE A 112 0.05 10.82 -4.23
N ASN A 113 -0.15 11.54 -3.13
CA ASN A 113 0.49 12.84 -2.91
C ASN A 113 2.02 12.70 -2.77
N SER A 114 2.52 11.67 -2.08
CA SER A 114 3.95 11.35 -1.99
C SER A 114 4.53 11.01 -3.37
N ALA A 115 3.82 10.23 -4.18
CA ALA A 115 4.24 9.90 -5.54
C ALA A 115 4.28 11.14 -6.44
N ASN A 116 3.27 12.02 -6.36
CA ASN A 116 3.26 13.29 -7.10
C ASN A 116 4.43 14.19 -6.70
N PHE A 117 4.72 14.28 -5.40
CA PHE A 117 5.85 15.04 -4.91
C PHE A 117 7.18 14.50 -5.44
N LEU A 118 7.36 13.18 -5.38
CA LEU A 118 8.55 12.52 -5.91
C LEU A 118 8.71 12.80 -7.41
N LEU A 119 7.65 12.66 -8.21
CA LEU A 119 7.69 12.95 -9.65
C LEU A 119 8.09 14.39 -9.95
N GLU A 120 7.55 15.36 -9.22
CA GLU A 120 7.92 16.79 -9.40
C GLU A 120 9.39 17.04 -9.03
N LYS A 121 9.90 16.41 -7.97
CA LYS A 121 11.27 16.61 -7.50
C LYS A 121 12.31 15.90 -8.37
N VAL A 122 12.00 14.69 -8.85
CA VAL A 122 12.88 13.97 -9.79
C VAL A 122 13.14 14.79 -11.04
N GLU A 123 12.10 15.38 -11.65
CA GLU A 123 12.27 16.22 -12.83
C GLU A 123 13.20 17.42 -12.58
N LYS A 124 13.06 18.05 -11.40
CA LYS A 124 13.94 19.17 -11.01
C LYS A 124 15.40 18.73 -10.84
N VAL A 125 15.65 17.60 -10.16
CA VAL A 125 17.02 17.10 -9.93
C VAL A 125 17.63 16.63 -11.25
N LYS A 126 16.84 15.98 -12.10
CA LYS A 126 17.28 15.49 -13.42
C LYS A 126 17.83 16.61 -14.32
N GLN A 127 17.19 17.81 -14.29
CA GLN A 127 17.67 18.97 -15.06
C GLN A 127 19.08 19.44 -14.66
N ASN A 128 19.54 19.11 -13.47
CA ASN A 128 20.84 19.50 -12.92
C ASN A 128 21.84 18.34 -12.85
N THR A 129 21.48 17.16 -13.40
CA THR A 129 22.29 15.95 -13.39
C THR A 129 22.80 15.67 -14.81
N SER A 130 24.08 15.37 -14.97
CA SER A 130 24.73 15.07 -16.26
C SER A 130 25.42 13.70 -16.27
N ASP A 131 25.40 12.97 -15.19
CA ASP A 131 25.96 11.63 -15.04
C ASP A 131 24.89 10.61 -15.45
N ASP A 132 25.22 9.74 -16.40
CA ASP A 132 24.27 8.79 -17.00
C ASP A 132 23.77 7.76 -15.96
N ASP A 133 24.63 7.26 -15.06
CA ASP A 133 24.25 6.29 -14.03
C ASP A 133 23.27 6.93 -13.04
N LEU A 134 23.46 8.20 -12.70
CA LEU A 134 22.55 8.95 -11.84
C LEU A 134 21.22 9.28 -12.55
N LEU A 135 21.26 9.52 -13.87
CA LEU A 135 20.05 9.72 -14.67
C LEU A 135 19.20 8.45 -14.73
N ASP A 136 19.83 7.30 -14.93
CA ASP A 136 19.16 5.99 -14.92
C ASP A 136 18.50 5.70 -13.55
N LYS A 137 19.21 6.02 -12.46
CA LYS A 137 18.68 5.90 -11.11
C LYS A 137 17.47 6.81 -10.88
N LEU A 138 17.51 8.04 -11.36
CA LEU A 138 16.37 8.97 -11.27
C LEU A 138 15.19 8.47 -12.11
N ASP A 139 15.42 7.86 -13.26
CA ASP A 139 14.37 7.24 -14.07
C ASP A 139 13.76 6.02 -13.37
N GLN A 140 14.54 5.20 -12.68
CA GLN A 140 14.01 4.15 -11.81
C GLN A 140 13.10 4.73 -10.72
N CYS A 141 13.53 5.79 -10.02
CA CYS A 141 12.70 6.46 -9.00
C CYS A 141 11.35 6.98 -9.57
N LYS A 142 11.35 7.46 -10.83
CA LYS A 142 10.11 7.82 -11.53
C LYS A 142 9.20 6.60 -11.74
N GLY A 143 9.78 5.49 -12.15
CA GLY A 143 9.05 4.22 -12.32
C GLY A 143 8.37 3.79 -11.03
N GLU A 144 9.09 3.86 -9.92
CA GLU A 144 8.56 3.53 -8.59
C GLU A 144 7.41 4.45 -8.18
N ALA A 145 7.54 5.76 -8.45
CA ALA A 145 6.48 6.73 -8.17
C ALA A 145 5.21 6.48 -9.02
N TYR A 146 5.37 6.21 -10.32
CA TYR A 146 4.23 5.88 -11.20
C TYR A 146 3.55 4.59 -10.75
N PHE A 147 4.31 3.56 -10.41
CA PHE A 147 3.75 2.30 -9.91
C PHE A 147 2.98 2.49 -8.61
N ALA A 148 3.58 3.16 -7.61
CA ALA A 148 2.94 3.43 -6.32
C ALA A 148 1.61 4.20 -6.49
N ARG A 149 1.59 5.20 -7.39
CA ARG A 149 0.40 5.98 -7.70
C ARG A 149 -0.68 5.13 -8.37
N ALA A 150 -0.30 4.31 -9.34
CA ALA A 150 -1.20 3.38 -10.00
C ALA A 150 -1.82 2.38 -9.01
N LEU A 151 -1.01 1.80 -8.12
CA LEU A 151 -1.47 0.88 -7.09
C LEU A 151 -2.47 1.57 -6.15
N ALA A 152 -2.14 2.75 -5.64
CA ALA A 152 -3.03 3.49 -4.74
C ALA A 152 -4.36 3.87 -5.40
N TYR A 153 -4.36 4.31 -6.65
CA TYR A 153 -5.59 4.57 -7.40
C TYR A 153 -6.38 3.30 -7.67
N SER A 154 -5.74 2.17 -7.97
CA SER A 154 -6.43 0.90 -8.18
C SER A 154 -7.17 0.44 -6.92
N GLU A 155 -6.58 0.64 -5.73
CA GLU A 155 -7.22 0.33 -4.46
C GLU A 155 -8.38 1.31 -4.16
N LEU A 156 -8.23 2.60 -4.45
CA LEU A 156 -9.33 3.58 -4.34
C LEU A 156 -10.51 3.21 -5.22
N ILE A 157 -10.26 2.84 -6.48
CA ILE A 157 -11.32 2.41 -7.41
C ILE A 157 -12.03 1.18 -6.84
N LYS A 158 -11.28 0.18 -6.41
CA LYS A 158 -11.84 -1.07 -5.86
C LYS A 158 -12.72 -0.84 -4.62
N CYS A 159 -12.31 0.09 -3.74
CA CYS A 159 -13.01 0.34 -2.48
C CYS A 159 -14.16 1.35 -2.58
N PHE A 160 -14.08 2.33 -3.48
CA PHE A 160 -14.95 3.50 -3.48
C PHE A 160 -15.72 3.74 -4.79
N CYS A 161 -15.60 2.84 -5.76
CA CYS A 161 -16.35 2.90 -7.01
C CYS A 161 -17.24 1.68 -7.21
N LYS A 162 -18.16 1.76 -8.15
CA LYS A 162 -18.92 0.61 -8.59
C LYS A 162 -18.04 -0.37 -9.37
N PRO A 163 -18.41 -1.66 -9.43
CA PRO A 163 -17.71 -2.60 -10.31
C PRO A 163 -17.73 -2.13 -11.77
N TYR A 164 -16.69 -2.46 -12.51
CA TYR A 164 -16.62 -2.25 -13.95
C TYR A 164 -17.42 -3.36 -14.65
N ASP A 165 -18.42 -3.00 -15.41
CA ASP A 165 -19.24 -3.96 -16.15
C ASP A 165 -18.96 -3.88 -17.65
N SER A 166 -19.02 -2.67 -18.20
CA SER A 166 -18.70 -2.36 -19.60
C SER A 166 -18.14 -0.96 -19.74
N ASP A 167 -17.48 -0.68 -20.87
CA ASP A 167 -16.96 0.65 -21.19
C ASP A 167 -18.08 1.72 -21.15
N GLU A 168 -19.27 1.37 -21.69
CA GLU A 168 -20.42 2.29 -21.68
C GLU A 168 -20.94 2.61 -20.27
N GLN A 169 -20.98 1.62 -19.40
CA GLN A 169 -21.36 1.80 -17.99
C GLN A 169 -20.29 2.63 -17.28
N ALA A 170 -19.02 2.31 -17.47
CA ALA A 170 -17.90 2.96 -16.81
C ALA A 170 -17.72 4.44 -17.22
N GLU A 171 -18.14 4.83 -18.43
CA GLU A 171 -18.19 6.24 -18.84
C GLU A 171 -19.21 7.06 -18.06
N LYS A 172 -20.30 6.45 -17.61
CA LYS A 172 -21.41 7.12 -16.91
C LYS A 172 -21.25 7.08 -15.38
N GLU A 173 -20.50 6.11 -14.86
CA GLU A 173 -20.29 5.94 -13.43
C GLU A 173 -19.14 6.79 -12.92
N LEU A 174 -19.25 7.21 -11.65
CA LEU A 174 -18.21 7.99 -11.00
C LEU A 174 -17.02 7.12 -10.59
N GLY A 175 -15.86 7.51 -11.05
CA GLY A 175 -14.57 6.99 -10.64
C GLY A 175 -14.00 7.71 -9.42
N VAL A 176 -12.72 8.04 -9.43
CA VAL A 176 -12.00 8.72 -8.35
C VAL A 176 -11.62 10.15 -8.73
N VAL A 177 -11.18 10.93 -7.75
CA VAL A 177 -10.56 12.25 -8.02
C VAL A 177 -9.12 12.01 -8.47
N ILE A 178 -8.79 12.37 -9.70
CA ILE A 178 -7.43 12.23 -10.24
C ILE A 178 -6.66 13.53 -9.97
N THR A 179 -5.58 13.43 -9.20
CA THR A 179 -4.64 14.53 -8.96
C THR A 179 -3.24 14.12 -9.38
N GLN A 180 -2.55 15.03 -10.10
CA GLN A 180 -1.21 14.80 -10.62
C GLN A 180 -0.19 15.80 -10.05
N ARG A 181 -0.61 16.63 -9.11
CA ARG A 181 0.22 17.64 -8.46
C ARG A 181 0.29 17.42 -6.97
N TYR A 182 1.44 17.68 -6.41
CA TYR A 182 1.63 17.70 -4.96
C TYR A 182 0.79 18.84 -4.34
N LEU A 183 0.02 18.53 -3.30
CA LEU A 183 -0.83 19.48 -2.56
C LEU A 183 -1.64 20.42 -3.46
N GLY A 184 -2.16 19.92 -4.58
CA GLY A 184 -3.04 20.70 -5.44
C GLY A 184 -4.27 21.17 -4.66
N ASN A 185 -4.45 22.50 -4.54
CA ASN A 185 -5.53 23.11 -3.74
C ASN A 185 -6.80 23.39 -4.55
N GLU A 186 -6.82 23.07 -5.82
CA GLU A 186 -8.00 23.31 -6.65
C GLU A 186 -9.06 22.23 -6.42
N PRO A 187 -10.35 22.63 -6.28
CA PRO A 187 -11.43 21.66 -6.18
C PRO A 187 -11.44 20.74 -7.39
N GLN A 188 -11.29 19.47 -7.17
CA GLN A 188 -11.29 18.44 -8.19
C GLN A 188 -12.64 17.73 -8.22
N LYS A 189 -13.11 17.39 -9.41
CA LYS A 189 -14.27 16.51 -9.59
C LYS A 189 -13.80 15.06 -9.74
N ARG A 190 -14.66 14.14 -9.37
CA ARG A 190 -14.43 12.72 -9.69
C ARG A 190 -14.44 12.56 -11.21
N ALA A 191 -13.45 11.87 -11.74
CA ALA A 191 -13.44 11.38 -13.11
C ALA A 191 -14.51 10.31 -13.32
N SER A 192 -14.77 9.90 -14.55
CA SER A 192 -15.54 8.68 -14.79
C SER A 192 -14.77 7.45 -14.32
N LEU A 193 -15.47 6.35 -14.09
CA LEU A 193 -14.84 5.08 -13.75
C LEU A 193 -13.87 4.63 -14.85
N LYS A 194 -14.25 4.80 -16.11
CA LYS A 194 -13.39 4.49 -17.27
C LYS A 194 -12.11 5.31 -17.27
N GLU A 195 -12.22 6.63 -17.18
CA GLU A 195 -11.04 7.54 -17.11
C GLU A 195 -10.13 7.18 -15.92
N SER A 196 -10.71 6.78 -14.78
CA SER A 196 -9.93 6.37 -13.61
C SER A 196 -9.10 5.12 -13.88
N TYR A 197 -9.65 4.10 -14.51
CA TYR A 197 -8.90 2.90 -14.90
C TYR A 197 -7.87 3.20 -16.00
N GLU A 198 -8.22 4.01 -17.00
CA GLU A 198 -7.30 4.41 -18.07
C GLU A 198 -6.10 5.20 -17.50
N PHE A 199 -6.33 6.03 -16.51
CA PHE A 199 -5.25 6.73 -15.81
C PHE A 199 -4.29 5.75 -15.10
N VAL A 200 -4.85 4.77 -14.38
CA VAL A 200 -4.04 3.73 -13.73
C VAL A 200 -3.22 2.93 -14.76
N LEU A 201 -3.83 2.55 -15.88
CA LEU A 201 -3.13 1.83 -16.94
C LEU A 201 -2.03 2.67 -17.58
N SER A 202 -2.26 3.98 -17.78
CA SER A 202 -1.24 4.91 -18.27
C SER A 202 -0.05 5.05 -17.33
N ASP A 203 -0.30 5.11 -16.02
CA ASP A 203 0.78 5.13 -15.03
C ASP A 203 1.56 3.80 -15.00
N LEU A 204 0.88 2.66 -15.17
CA LEU A 204 1.54 1.36 -15.31
C LEU A 204 2.38 1.23 -16.57
N ASP A 205 1.97 1.84 -17.69
CA ASP A 205 2.79 1.86 -18.91
C ASP A 205 4.10 2.61 -18.67
N LYS A 206 4.03 3.80 -18.04
CA LYS A 206 5.21 4.57 -17.66
C LYS A 206 6.09 3.83 -16.65
N ALA A 207 5.49 3.25 -15.61
CA ALA A 207 6.22 2.46 -14.61
C ALA A 207 6.98 1.30 -15.27
N THR A 208 6.32 0.56 -16.16
CA THR A 208 6.94 -0.57 -16.87
C THR A 208 8.11 -0.14 -17.77
N GLU A 209 8.05 1.08 -18.33
CA GLU A 209 9.15 1.62 -19.14
C GLU A 209 10.41 1.87 -18.31
N TYR A 210 10.25 2.40 -17.08
CA TYR A 210 11.36 2.77 -16.20
C TYR A 210 11.84 1.62 -15.30
N LEU A 211 10.99 0.65 -14.95
CA LEU A 211 11.30 -0.44 -14.03
C LEU A 211 11.75 -1.73 -14.73
N LYS A 212 12.32 -1.62 -15.93
CA LYS A 212 12.84 -2.77 -16.67
C LYS A 212 13.95 -3.48 -15.89
N ILE A 213 13.86 -4.79 -15.85
CA ILE A 213 14.89 -5.63 -15.28
C ILE A 213 15.98 -5.85 -16.34
N GLY A 214 17.21 -5.40 -16.04
CA GLY A 214 18.37 -5.63 -16.87
C GLY A 214 18.87 -7.08 -16.82
N GLU A 215 19.78 -7.44 -17.77
CA GLU A 215 20.39 -8.78 -17.81
C GLU A 215 21.24 -9.09 -16.56
N ASP A 216 21.74 -8.06 -15.89
CA ASP A 216 22.56 -8.17 -14.68
C ASP A 216 21.72 -8.28 -13.38
N PHE A 217 20.41 -8.20 -13.48
CA PHE A 217 19.53 -8.29 -12.33
C PHE A 217 19.69 -9.65 -11.65
N LYS A 218 20.05 -9.61 -10.39
CA LYS A 218 20.11 -10.78 -9.52
C LYS A 218 18.86 -10.80 -8.66
N TYR A 219 17.89 -11.63 -9.03
CA TYR A 219 16.73 -11.84 -8.20
C TYR A 219 17.16 -12.49 -6.88
N ASP A 220 16.88 -11.81 -5.78
CA ASP A 220 16.96 -12.35 -4.44
C ASP A 220 15.55 -12.40 -3.86
N LEU A 221 15.23 -13.46 -3.10
CA LEU A 221 13.97 -13.59 -2.36
C LEU A 221 13.72 -12.40 -1.40
N TYR A 222 14.74 -11.62 -1.10
CA TYR A 222 14.67 -10.41 -0.28
C TYR A 222 14.25 -9.15 -1.05
N ASP A 223 14.26 -9.18 -2.38
CA ASP A 223 13.91 -8.03 -3.22
C ASP A 223 12.39 -7.85 -3.44
N GLU A 224 11.57 -8.73 -2.85
CA GLU A 224 10.11 -8.64 -2.90
C GLU A 224 9.55 -7.33 -2.30
N ILE A 225 10.38 -6.51 -1.65
CA ILE A 225 9.97 -5.22 -1.10
C ILE A 225 10.11 -4.06 -2.09
N TYR A 226 10.75 -4.26 -3.23
CA TYR A 226 10.95 -3.24 -4.25
C TYR A 226 10.08 -3.48 -5.48
N PHE A 227 9.66 -2.39 -6.12
CA PHE A 227 8.92 -2.46 -7.38
C PHE A 227 9.86 -2.79 -8.55
N ASN A 228 9.35 -3.58 -9.47
CA ASN A 228 10.03 -3.95 -10.70
C ASN A 228 9.02 -4.16 -11.84
N GLU A 229 9.45 -4.52 -13.04
CA GLU A 229 8.53 -4.70 -14.18
C GLU A 229 7.49 -5.81 -13.93
N TYR A 230 7.81 -6.84 -13.14
CA TYR A 230 6.85 -7.90 -12.82
C TYR A 230 5.76 -7.42 -11.87
N THR A 231 6.07 -6.49 -10.96
CA THR A 231 5.03 -5.84 -10.13
C THR A 231 4.06 -5.08 -11.02
N CYS A 232 4.55 -4.40 -12.06
CA CYS A 232 3.69 -3.71 -13.04
C CYS A 232 2.82 -4.70 -13.81
N HIS A 233 3.37 -5.82 -14.27
CA HIS A 233 2.63 -6.84 -14.98
C HIS A 233 1.58 -7.52 -14.09
N ALA A 234 1.92 -7.85 -12.84
CA ALA A 234 0.99 -8.45 -11.89
C ALA A 234 -0.20 -7.52 -11.58
N LEU A 235 0.07 -6.23 -11.32
CA LEU A 235 -1.00 -5.27 -11.09
C LEU A 235 -1.85 -5.05 -12.34
N ARG A 236 -1.24 -5.00 -13.52
CA ARG A 236 -1.97 -4.87 -14.78
C ARG A 236 -2.87 -6.07 -15.05
N ALA A 237 -2.39 -7.29 -14.78
CA ALA A 237 -3.21 -8.50 -14.89
C ALA A 237 -4.43 -8.42 -13.97
N ARG A 238 -4.24 -8.01 -12.70
CA ARG A 238 -5.32 -7.82 -11.73
C ARG A 238 -6.35 -6.78 -12.19
N ILE A 239 -5.90 -5.62 -12.68
CA ILE A 239 -6.78 -4.55 -13.17
C ILE A 239 -7.53 -5.02 -14.42
N SER A 240 -6.87 -5.69 -15.34
CA SER A 240 -7.50 -6.26 -16.54
C SER A 240 -8.60 -7.26 -16.18
N LEU A 241 -8.40 -8.06 -15.12
CA LEU A 241 -9.41 -8.97 -14.59
C LEU A 241 -10.64 -8.20 -14.08
N TYR A 242 -10.46 -7.12 -13.32
CA TYR A 242 -11.57 -6.27 -12.86
C TYR A 242 -12.30 -5.53 -13.97
N MET A 243 -11.60 -5.24 -15.09
CA MET A 243 -12.18 -4.61 -16.28
C MET A 243 -12.79 -5.61 -17.28
N HIS A 244 -12.84 -6.90 -16.94
CA HIS A 244 -13.27 -7.99 -17.81
C HIS A 244 -12.45 -8.11 -19.13
N ARG A 245 -11.22 -7.58 -19.15
CA ARG A 245 -10.28 -7.67 -20.27
C ARG A 245 -9.47 -8.96 -20.16
N TRP A 246 -10.12 -10.08 -20.44
CA TRP A 246 -9.59 -11.42 -20.17
C TRP A 246 -8.28 -11.70 -20.89
N ASP A 247 -8.16 -11.31 -22.17
CA ASP A 247 -6.95 -11.52 -22.97
C ASP A 247 -5.74 -10.76 -22.39
N ASP A 248 -5.95 -9.52 -21.93
CA ASP A 248 -4.91 -8.76 -21.25
C ASP A 248 -4.57 -9.37 -19.89
N ALA A 249 -5.56 -9.83 -19.14
CA ALA A 249 -5.31 -10.50 -17.86
C ALA A 249 -4.43 -11.75 -18.06
N ILE A 250 -4.75 -12.60 -19.03
CA ILE A 250 -3.96 -13.78 -19.40
C ILE A 250 -2.56 -13.37 -19.85
N LYS A 251 -2.45 -12.39 -20.74
CA LYS A 251 -1.18 -11.91 -21.28
C LYS A 251 -0.22 -11.44 -20.19
N TYR A 252 -0.70 -10.59 -19.29
CA TYR A 252 0.15 -9.99 -18.26
C TYR A 252 0.43 -10.96 -17.10
N ALA A 253 -0.52 -11.82 -16.72
CA ALA A 253 -0.25 -12.90 -15.77
C ALA A 253 0.80 -13.89 -16.34
N SER A 254 0.71 -14.24 -17.62
CA SER A 254 1.69 -15.11 -18.29
C SER A 254 3.08 -14.50 -18.32
N LYS A 255 3.21 -13.18 -18.42
CA LYS A 255 4.52 -12.52 -18.34
C LYS A 255 5.19 -12.71 -16.97
N VAL A 256 4.42 -12.73 -15.89
CA VAL A 256 4.94 -12.98 -14.54
C VAL A 256 5.26 -14.47 -14.36
N ILE A 257 4.31 -15.34 -14.67
CA ILE A 257 4.44 -16.80 -14.50
C ILE A 257 5.63 -17.36 -15.30
N ASN A 258 5.84 -16.86 -16.53
CA ASN A 258 6.93 -17.28 -17.39
C ASN A 258 8.16 -16.37 -17.30
N GLY A 259 8.16 -15.42 -16.37
CA GLY A 259 9.23 -14.45 -16.16
C GLY A 259 10.54 -15.14 -15.82
N LYS A 260 11.59 -14.78 -16.53
CA LYS A 260 12.94 -15.34 -16.29
C LYS A 260 13.98 -14.23 -16.31
N VAL A 261 14.87 -14.29 -15.33
CA VAL A 261 16.10 -13.50 -15.30
C VAL A 261 17.27 -14.47 -15.34
N ASN A 262 18.22 -14.24 -16.25
CA ASN A 262 19.37 -15.13 -16.44
C ASN A 262 18.98 -16.61 -16.64
N LYS A 263 17.89 -16.86 -17.38
CA LYS A 263 17.32 -18.20 -17.67
C LYS A 263 16.71 -18.91 -16.44
N LYS A 264 16.65 -18.27 -15.28
CA LYS A 264 16.00 -18.78 -14.08
C LYS A 264 14.62 -18.16 -13.93
N GLU A 265 13.65 -18.94 -13.51
CA GLU A 265 12.31 -18.46 -13.19
C GLU A 265 12.38 -17.53 -11.97
N CYS A 266 11.71 -16.37 -12.05
CA CYS A 266 11.72 -15.37 -10.97
C CYS A 266 10.74 -15.74 -9.86
N TYR A 267 9.57 -16.26 -10.22
CA TYR A 267 8.48 -16.55 -9.29
C TYR A 267 8.04 -18.00 -9.47
N LEU A 268 7.95 -18.72 -8.36
CA LEU A 268 7.56 -20.13 -8.32
C LEU A 268 6.42 -20.32 -7.34
N LEU A 269 5.48 -21.20 -7.68
CA LEU A 269 4.43 -21.58 -6.76
C LEU A 269 5.02 -22.19 -5.49
N ALA A 270 4.59 -21.70 -4.33
CA ALA A 270 4.95 -22.28 -3.06
C ALA A 270 4.16 -23.59 -2.85
N THR A 271 4.85 -24.73 -2.86
CA THR A 271 4.22 -26.04 -2.79
C THR A 271 4.16 -26.58 -1.36
N PHE A 272 3.29 -27.57 -1.14
CA PHE A 272 3.27 -28.34 0.10
C PHE A 272 4.32 -29.46 0.12
N SER A 273 4.82 -29.89 -1.03
CA SER A 273 5.83 -30.95 -1.16
C SER A 273 7.23 -30.48 -0.84
N GLU A 274 7.57 -29.25 -1.22
CA GLU A 274 8.86 -28.64 -0.92
C GLU A 274 8.86 -28.05 0.48
N LYS A 275 9.96 -28.19 1.21
CA LYS A 275 10.04 -27.81 2.62
C LYS A 275 11.32 -27.07 2.95
N ILE A 276 11.21 -26.15 3.91
CA ILE A 276 12.33 -25.56 4.65
C ILE A 276 12.26 -26.13 6.07
N GLY A 277 13.19 -27.02 6.41
CA GLY A 277 13.11 -27.80 7.65
C GLY A 277 11.88 -28.71 7.66
N SER A 278 11.00 -28.54 8.63
CA SER A 278 9.74 -29.29 8.74
C SER A 278 8.52 -28.58 8.13
N VAL A 279 8.69 -27.34 7.65
CA VAL A 279 7.59 -26.49 7.19
C VAL A 279 7.55 -26.50 5.66
N SER A 280 6.37 -26.68 5.06
CA SER A 280 6.20 -26.59 3.60
C SER A 280 6.42 -25.16 3.12
N LEU A 281 6.85 -24.97 1.85
CA LEU A 281 7.01 -23.64 1.28
C LEU A 281 5.70 -22.83 1.34
N TYR A 282 4.57 -23.49 1.12
CA TYR A 282 3.26 -22.83 1.23
C TYR A 282 2.99 -22.31 2.65
N GLN A 283 3.35 -23.05 3.69
CA GLN A 283 3.17 -22.61 5.07
C GLN A 283 4.23 -21.59 5.48
N TYR A 284 5.44 -21.71 4.96
CA TYR A 284 6.57 -20.84 5.26
C TYR A 284 6.29 -19.37 4.91
N GLN A 285 5.61 -19.11 3.80
CA GLN A 285 5.22 -17.75 3.41
C GLN A 285 4.34 -17.02 4.43
N TRP A 286 3.59 -17.78 5.26
CA TRP A 286 2.71 -17.22 6.29
C TRP A 286 3.39 -17.11 7.67
N THR A 287 4.52 -17.75 7.86
CA THR A 287 5.19 -17.81 9.16
C THR A 287 6.55 -17.10 9.19
N ALA A 288 7.17 -16.93 8.03
CA ALA A 288 8.48 -16.29 7.91
C ALA A 288 8.46 -14.99 7.09
N GLY A 289 7.31 -14.63 6.52
CA GLY A 289 7.19 -13.44 5.67
C GLY A 289 7.99 -13.50 4.37
N GLN A 290 8.38 -14.70 3.93
CA GLN A 290 9.13 -14.96 2.69
C GLN A 290 8.36 -15.94 1.81
N SER A 291 8.34 -15.70 0.51
CA SER A 291 7.58 -16.53 -0.43
C SER A 291 8.26 -16.58 -1.79
N THR A 292 8.25 -17.76 -2.40
CA THR A 292 8.62 -17.91 -3.81
C THR A 292 7.54 -17.38 -4.76
N GLU A 293 6.31 -17.16 -4.27
CA GLU A 293 5.19 -16.58 -5.00
C GLU A 293 5.08 -15.06 -4.81
N GLY A 294 5.76 -14.50 -3.80
CA GLY A 294 5.68 -13.08 -3.47
C GLY A 294 6.26 -12.22 -4.59
N ILE A 295 5.44 -11.39 -5.22
CA ILE A 295 5.87 -10.46 -6.26
C ILE A 295 6.19 -9.11 -5.62
N TRP A 296 5.37 -8.68 -4.68
CA TRP A 296 5.63 -7.51 -3.86
C TRP A 296 4.93 -7.61 -2.50
N LYS A 297 5.67 -7.23 -1.47
CA LYS A 297 5.18 -7.11 -0.08
C LYS A 297 5.61 -5.78 0.54
N VAL A 298 4.87 -5.34 1.54
CA VAL A 298 5.28 -4.17 2.34
C VAL A 298 6.38 -4.61 3.31
N GLY A 299 7.59 -4.09 3.12
CA GLY A 299 8.75 -4.45 3.94
C GLY A 299 8.65 -3.86 5.34
N PHE A 300 8.64 -4.71 6.36
CA PHE A 300 8.68 -4.35 7.76
C PHE A 300 10.02 -4.74 8.39
N THR A 301 10.38 -4.03 9.44
CA THR A 301 11.47 -4.39 10.35
C THR A 301 10.98 -4.30 11.79
N VAL A 302 11.69 -4.90 12.74
CA VAL A 302 11.34 -4.84 14.17
C VAL A 302 11.27 -3.42 14.72
N ASN A 303 11.94 -2.46 14.08
CA ASN A 303 11.95 -1.05 14.46
C ASN A 303 10.99 -0.18 13.63
N SER A 304 10.44 -0.70 12.54
CA SER A 304 9.53 0.03 11.64
C SER A 304 8.57 -0.95 10.98
N TYR A 305 7.37 -1.04 11.53
CA TYR A 305 6.31 -1.91 11.03
C TYR A 305 4.95 -1.20 11.07
N GLY A 306 3.97 -1.77 10.38
CA GLY A 306 2.60 -1.25 10.31
C GLY A 306 1.70 -1.78 11.41
N GLY A 307 0.42 -1.99 11.07
CA GLY A 307 -0.57 -2.53 11.99
C GLY A 307 -0.34 -4.00 12.32
N ALA A 308 -0.83 -4.40 13.49
CA ALA A 308 -0.81 -5.79 13.95
C ALA A 308 -2.11 -6.49 13.48
N LEU A 309 -2.17 -6.82 12.18
CA LEU A 309 -3.35 -7.41 11.51
C LEU A 309 -3.91 -8.62 12.26
N GLY A 310 -3.03 -9.46 12.79
CA GLY A 310 -3.42 -10.67 13.53
C GLY A 310 -4.14 -10.41 14.85
N THR A 311 -4.09 -9.20 15.41
CA THR A 311 -4.78 -8.89 16.67
C THR A 311 -6.28 -9.13 16.56
N VAL A 312 -6.89 -8.73 15.44
CA VAL A 312 -8.35 -8.88 15.22
C VAL A 312 -8.77 -10.36 15.18
N PHE A 313 -7.92 -11.22 14.63
CA PHE A 313 -8.20 -12.63 14.39
C PHE A 313 -7.66 -13.58 15.46
N ASN A 314 -6.76 -13.14 16.31
CA ASN A 314 -6.07 -14.01 17.27
C ASN A 314 -6.05 -13.42 18.69
N ASN A 315 -5.68 -12.14 18.83
CA ASN A 315 -5.58 -11.43 20.12
C ASN A 315 -4.92 -12.28 21.23
N PHE A 316 -3.73 -12.80 20.93
CA PHE A 316 -2.96 -13.62 21.85
C PHE A 316 -2.19 -12.73 22.83
N ASN A 317 -2.25 -13.04 24.12
CA ASN A 317 -1.59 -12.30 25.18
C ASN A 317 -0.50 -13.13 25.90
N PHE A 318 0.15 -14.07 25.23
CA PHE A 318 1.08 -15.08 25.75
C PHE A 318 0.45 -16.16 26.66
N VAL A 319 -0.84 -16.09 26.92
CA VAL A 319 -1.56 -17.06 27.77
C VAL A 319 -2.78 -17.63 27.01
N THR A 320 -3.61 -16.76 26.46
CA THR A 320 -4.86 -17.12 25.81
C THR A 320 -5.08 -16.37 24.52
N TYR A 321 -5.89 -16.96 23.64
CA TYR A 321 -6.39 -16.32 22.41
C TYR A 321 -7.79 -15.76 22.65
N ARG A 322 -8.01 -14.49 22.32
CA ARG A 322 -9.32 -13.83 22.44
C ARG A 322 -9.64 -13.02 21.19
N PRO A 323 -9.81 -13.66 20.01
CA PRO A 323 -10.09 -12.97 18.77
C PRO A 323 -11.40 -12.19 18.82
N ASP A 324 -11.44 -11.04 18.15
CA ASP A 324 -12.69 -10.30 17.94
C ASP A 324 -13.55 -10.96 16.86
N TYR A 325 -12.89 -11.54 15.87
CA TYR A 325 -13.50 -12.25 14.73
C TYR A 325 -12.84 -13.61 14.52
N VAL A 326 -13.66 -14.58 14.20
CA VAL A 326 -13.22 -15.94 13.88
C VAL A 326 -13.69 -16.33 12.47
N PRO A 327 -12.96 -17.19 11.75
CA PRO A 327 -13.38 -17.65 10.44
C PRO A 327 -14.80 -18.22 10.46
N ALA A 328 -15.60 -17.87 9.47
CA ALA A 328 -16.91 -18.46 9.30
C ALA A 328 -16.78 -19.94 8.89
N ILE A 329 -17.59 -20.81 9.49
CA ILE A 329 -17.49 -22.25 9.27
C ILE A 329 -17.77 -22.62 7.81
N TRP A 330 -18.64 -21.88 7.13
CA TRP A 330 -18.91 -22.14 5.72
C TRP A 330 -17.70 -21.87 4.82
N VAL A 331 -16.86 -20.91 5.18
CA VAL A 331 -15.60 -20.64 4.46
C VAL A 331 -14.66 -21.83 4.59
N ILE A 332 -14.52 -22.38 5.78
CA ILE A 332 -13.68 -23.55 6.04
C ILE A 332 -14.24 -24.76 5.26
N ASN A 333 -15.55 -24.95 5.27
CA ASN A 333 -16.22 -26.05 4.59
C ASN A 333 -16.29 -25.89 3.06
N SER A 334 -15.96 -24.72 2.51
CA SER A 334 -15.92 -24.49 1.06
C SER A 334 -14.70 -25.10 0.37
N TYR A 335 -13.68 -25.46 1.14
CA TYR A 335 -12.50 -26.14 0.60
C TYR A 335 -12.84 -27.62 0.29
N GLU A 336 -12.29 -28.13 -0.81
CA GLU A 336 -12.42 -29.53 -1.16
C GLU A 336 -11.65 -30.42 -0.16
N ALA A 337 -12.07 -31.66 -0.04
CA ALA A 337 -11.49 -32.61 0.95
C ALA A 337 -10.00 -32.89 0.76
N ASN A 338 -9.49 -32.75 -0.45
CA ASN A 338 -8.08 -32.93 -0.82
C ASN A 338 -7.29 -31.61 -0.87
N ASP A 339 -7.90 -30.48 -0.56
CA ASP A 339 -7.22 -29.20 -0.51
C ASP A 339 -6.37 -29.09 0.77
N LEU A 340 -5.08 -28.89 0.61
CA LEU A 340 -4.13 -28.79 1.72
C LEU A 340 -4.05 -27.38 2.32
N ARG A 341 -4.54 -26.36 1.64
CA ARG A 341 -4.47 -24.95 2.08
C ARG A 341 -5.07 -24.71 3.47
N PRO A 342 -6.22 -25.31 3.84
CA PRO A 342 -6.78 -25.16 5.17
C PRO A 342 -5.83 -25.51 6.31
N THR A 343 -4.95 -26.52 6.10
CA THR A 343 -4.00 -26.95 7.13
C THR A 343 -2.92 -25.91 7.45
N ALA A 344 -2.63 -25.01 6.51
CA ALA A 344 -1.68 -23.91 6.69
C ALA A 344 -2.37 -22.61 7.13
N ILE A 345 -3.68 -22.50 6.96
CA ILE A 345 -4.44 -21.27 7.20
C ILE A 345 -5.18 -21.31 8.53
N PHE A 346 -5.74 -22.48 8.90
CA PHE A 346 -6.59 -22.64 10.07
C PHE A 346 -6.02 -23.65 11.05
N LYS A 347 -6.19 -23.38 12.34
CA LYS A 347 -5.89 -24.31 13.42
C LYS A 347 -6.92 -24.18 14.54
N THR A 348 -7.51 -25.31 14.96
CA THR A 348 -8.42 -25.32 16.11
C THR A 348 -7.63 -25.09 17.39
N ILE A 349 -8.00 -24.05 18.13
CA ILE A 349 -7.30 -23.59 19.32
C ILE A 349 -8.32 -23.37 20.45
N ASN A 350 -7.93 -23.67 21.67
CA ASN A 350 -8.67 -23.27 22.85
C ASN A 350 -8.59 -21.75 23.01
N THR A 351 -9.72 -21.10 23.05
CA THR A 351 -9.81 -19.66 23.28
C THR A 351 -9.94 -19.36 24.78
N GLY A 352 -9.65 -18.12 25.16
CA GLY A 352 -9.86 -17.64 26.54
C GLY A 352 -11.30 -17.24 26.84
N TYR A 353 -12.27 -17.65 26.02
CA TYR A 353 -13.68 -17.41 26.25
C TYR A 353 -14.30 -18.43 27.22
N GLU A 354 -15.45 -18.09 27.78
CA GLU A 354 -16.19 -18.95 28.70
C GLU A 354 -16.38 -20.37 28.13
N HIS A 355 -16.27 -21.35 29.01
CA HIS A 355 -16.39 -22.78 28.70
C HIS A 355 -15.32 -23.35 27.76
N GLY A 356 -14.18 -22.65 27.60
CA GLY A 356 -13.06 -23.14 26.78
C GLY A 356 -13.44 -23.37 25.33
N LEU A 357 -14.16 -22.40 24.74
CA LEU A 357 -14.57 -22.46 23.34
C LEU A 357 -13.38 -22.78 22.43
N GLN A 358 -13.48 -23.88 21.68
CA GLN A 358 -12.53 -24.23 20.63
C GLN A 358 -13.04 -23.76 19.28
N TRP A 359 -12.17 -23.11 18.50
CA TRP A 359 -12.50 -22.64 17.17
C TRP A 359 -11.29 -22.68 16.22
N PRO A 360 -11.49 -22.91 14.92
CA PRO A 360 -10.43 -22.77 13.94
C PRO A 360 -10.04 -21.31 13.78
N LEU A 361 -8.88 -20.91 14.30
CA LEU A 361 -8.34 -19.55 14.16
C LEU A 361 -7.47 -19.43 12.91
N LEU A 362 -7.33 -18.19 12.40
CA LEU A 362 -6.48 -17.86 11.26
C LEU A 362 -5.01 -17.84 11.67
N ILE A 363 -4.31 -18.96 11.54
CA ILE A 363 -2.90 -19.05 11.91
C ILE A 363 -1.97 -18.31 10.97
N LYS A 364 -2.40 -18.02 9.74
CA LYS A 364 -1.63 -17.18 8.80
C LYS A 364 -1.34 -15.75 9.33
N TYR A 365 -2.07 -15.30 10.35
CA TYR A 365 -1.90 -14.00 10.98
C TYR A 365 -1.38 -14.09 12.43
N PHE A 366 -0.72 -15.16 12.80
CA PHE A 366 -0.07 -15.25 14.12
C PHE A 366 1.08 -14.26 14.27
N GLY A 367 1.73 -13.94 13.20
CA GLY A 367 2.89 -13.07 13.10
C GLY A 367 4.09 -13.80 12.50
N ASP A 368 4.95 -13.05 11.82
CA ASP A 368 6.18 -13.59 11.25
C ASP A 368 7.17 -13.94 12.36
N SER A 369 7.98 -14.96 12.15
CA SER A 369 8.91 -15.51 13.14
C SER A 369 9.92 -14.47 13.67
N GLU A 370 10.34 -13.51 12.83
CA GLU A 370 11.23 -12.43 13.22
C GLU A 370 10.59 -11.52 14.28
N PHE A 371 9.33 -11.12 14.10
CA PHE A 371 8.61 -10.28 15.06
C PHE A 371 8.31 -11.05 16.34
N LEU A 372 7.86 -12.30 16.22
CA LEU A 372 7.58 -13.16 17.37
C LEU A 372 8.81 -13.39 18.25
N SER A 373 10.00 -13.57 17.67
CA SER A 373 11.26 -13.72 18.41
C SER A 373 11.67 -12.46 19.19
N ASN A 374 11.14 -11.29 18.79
CA ASN A 374 11.31 -10.01 19.47
C ASN A 374 10.11 -9.63 20.36
N ASN A 375 9.22 -10.58 20.67
CA ASN A 375 7.99 -10.37 21.46
C ASN A 375 7.00 -9.37 20.84
N ILE A 376 7.05 -9.16 19.52
CA ILE A 376 6.10 -8.35 18.77
C ILE A 376 5.04 -9.28 18.21
N LEU A 377 3.85 -9.24 18.80
CA LEU A 377 2.76 -10.14 18.45
C LEU A 377 1.95 -9.64 17.25
N HIS A 378 1.46 -10.58 16.46
CA HIS A 378 0.45 -10.36 15.41
C HIS A 378 0.89 -9.46 14.25
N VAL A 379 2.18 -9.12 14.16
CA VAL A 379 2.73 -8.38 13.03
C VAL A 379 3.14 -9.37 11.94
N HIS A 380 2.67 -9.09 10.74
CA HIS A 380 2.92 -9.87 9.54
C HIS A 380 3.20 -8.93 8.38
N GLN A 381 4.22 -9.25 7.58
CA GLN A 381 4.53 -8.48 6.37
C GLN A 381 3.49 -8.79 5.28
N PRO A 382 2.64 -7.84 4.92
CA PRO A 382 1.56 -8.12 3.99
C PRO A 382 2.08 -8.27 2.55
N THR A 383 1.85 -9.43 1.94
CA THR A 383 2.06 -9.65 0.51
C THR A 383 0.90 -9.03 -0.27
N VAL A 384 1.20 -8.07 -1.11
CA VAL A 384 0.20 -7.29 -1.87
C VAL A 384 -0.01 -7.86 -3.27
N LEU A 385 1.07 -8.27 -3.91
CA LEU A 385 1.07 -8.92 -5.23
C LEU A 385 1.67 -10.33 -5.12
N ARG A 386 0.90 -11.29 -5.66
CA ARG A 386 1.23 -12.70 -5.59
C ARG A 386 0.70 -13.43 -6.82
#